data_559128e7feacad80618419b722c84e1e
#
_entry.id   559128e7feacad80618419b722c84e1e
#
_cell.length_a   1.000
_cell.length_b   1.000
_cell.length_c   1.000
_cell.angle_alpha   90.00
_cell.angle_beta   90.00
_cell.angle_gamma   90.00
#
_symmetry.space_group_name_H-M   'P 1'
#
loop_
_entity.id
_entity.type
_entity.pdbx_description
1 polymer ?
#
loop_
_entity_poly.entity_id
_entity_poly.type
_entity_poly.pdbx_seq_one_letter_code
_entity_poly.pdbx_strand_id
1 'polypeptide(L)'
;MNVNVISNRNELQSAAPRLRAYLLQKGETALAYDPGWLFALSDGLGHTPYLLEARDDSGAAVGWLPLGYVHSLLFGRFLVSMPYLNVGGVQTDSPEAAVTLIDSACELADRLKAKFLELRGEREYPHPKLTFTRTEKVHMRLALPETEDELWKSIGCKARNQIRKGEKANLTVQWGDSDQLISDFYEIFAVNMRDLGTPVYSINLFKQIRNAFNRPEDRDSFFDAAALPYSARQSVQFAVVYSPSGEPAAGGMLTFGTPGVSGSRLTVEVPSASCKRKFNADCANMFLYWQLLKKSIEYKQTTFDFGRSTVDSSTYKFKAQWGAKPFPSFWQYYLRGTDPDCMRPDKGGYGLAVRVWQKLPVWLTRLIGPGIVKGIP
;
A
#
# COMPACT_ATOMS: atom_id res chain seq x y z
N MET A 1 7.48 -18.41 25.70
CA MET A 1 7.31 -17.27 24.75
C MET A 1 6.17 -16.39 25.22
N ASN A 2 6.29 -15.05 25.14
CA ASN A 2 5.22 -14.11 25.49
C ASN A 2 5.03 -13.07 24.37
N VAL A 3 3.88 -12.37 24.37
CA VAL A 3 3.59 -11.30 23.41
C VAL A 3 3.35 -9.99 24.16
N ASN A 4 4.11 -8.97 23.79
CA ASN A 4 3.90 -7.60 24.24
C ASN A 4 2.98 -6.87 23.26
N VAL A 5 1.87 -6.31 23.73
CA VAL A 5 0.91 -5.55 22.94
C VAL A 5 1.15 -4.06 23.15
N ILE A 6 1.68 -3.40 22.16
CA ILE A 6 2.10 -2.00 22.19
C ILE A 6 1.05 -1.17 21.43
N SER A 7 0.49 -0.12 22.06
CA SER A 7 -0.45 0.82 21.44
C SER A 7 -0.16 2.28 21.79
N ASN A 8 0.62 2.52 22.85
CA ASN A 8 1.04 3.86 23.23
C ASN A 8 2.03 4.41 22.20
N ARG A 9 1.86 5.68 21.79
CA ARG A 9 2.68 6.32 20.75
C ARG A 9 4.17 6.32 21.08
N ASN A 10 4.55 6.62 22.32
CA ASN A 10 5.95 6.67 22.74
C ASN A 10 6.59 5.28 22.72
N GLU A 11 5.84 4.26 23.15
CA GLU A 11 6.29 2.87 23.10
C GLU A 11 6.42 2.37 21.66
N LEU A 12 5.47 2.74 20.77
CA LEU A 12 5.55 2.45 19.34
C LEU A 12 6.78 3.10 18.71
N GLN A 13 7.07 4.36 19.03
CA GLN A 13 8.28 5.06 18.55
C GLN A 13 9.56 4.34 19.03
N SER A 14 9.59 3.85 20.27
CA SER A 14 10.71 3.09 20.81
C SER A 14 10.83 1.68 20.22
N ALA A 15 9.71 1.07 19.79
CA ALA A 15 9.69 -0.26 19.16
C ALA A 15 10.03 -0.23 17.66
N ALA A 16 9.70 0.85 16.97
CA ALA A 16 9.87 0.96 15.52
C ALA A 16 11.30 0.68 15.00
N PRO A 17 12.38 1.22 15.62
CA PRO A 17 13.75 0.89 15.20
C PRO A 17 14.09 -0.61 15.34
N ARG A 18 13.58 -1.28 16.37
CA ARG A 18 13.81 -2.72 16.57
C ARG A 18 13.11 -3.56 15.52
N LEU A 19 11.86 -3.20 15.17
CA LEU A 19 11.15 -3.87 14.08
C LEU A 19 11.85 -3.66 12.75
N ARG A 20 12.31 -2.45 12.44
CA ARG A 20 13.09 -2.18 11.22
C ARG A 20 14.36 -3.02 11.15
N ALA A 21 15.13 -3.08 12.24
CA ALA A 21 16.33 -3.90 12.31
C ALA A 21 16.02 -5.39 12.10
N TYR A 22 14.94 -5.89 12.68
CA TYR A 22 14.46 -7.27 12.49
C TYR A 22 14.12 -7.54 11.03
N LEU A 23 13.34 -6.68 10.38
CA LEU A 23 12.94 -6.82 8.97
C LEU A 23 14.17 -6.83 8.04
N LEU A 24 15.12 -5.93 8.27
CA LEU A 24 16.37 -5.86 7.51
C LEU A 24 17.21 -7.15 7.65
N GLN A 25 17.33 -7.70 8.86
CA GLN A 25 18.01 -8.98 9.09
C GLN A 25 17.35 -10.14 8.36
N LYS A 26 16.02 -10.07 8.14
CA LYS A 26 15.26 -11.05 7.36
C LYS A 26 15.31 -10.82 5.85
N GLY A 27 16.00 -9.78 5.40
CA GLY A 27 16.05 -9.39 3.99
C GLY A 27 14.74 -8.79 3.46
N GLU A 28 13.81 -8.42 4.37
CA GLU A 28 12.57 -7.75 3.99
C GLU A 28 12.83 -6.25 3.79
N THR A 29 12.54 -5.78 2.61
CA THR A 29 12.83 -4.40 2.20
C THR A 29 11.59 -3.63 1.72
N ALA A 30 10.45 -4.32 1.55
CA ALA A 30 9.22 -3.67 1.12
C ALA A 30 8.72 -2.69 2.19
N LEU A 31 8.50 -1.44 1.79
CA LEU A 31 8.06 -0.39 2.71
C LEU A 31 6.70 -0.70 3.35
N ALA A 32 5.88 -1.57 2.74
CA ALA A 32 4.60 -2.00 3.29
C ALA A 32 4.71 -2.63 4.69
N TYR A 33 5.86 -3.18 5.07
CA TYR A 33 6.08 -3.76 6.39
C TYR A 33 6.67 -2.77 7.41
N ASP A 34 7.05 -1.57 6.98
CA ASP A 34 7.66 -0.58 7.87
C ASP A 34 6.63 -0.04 8.89
N PRO A 35 7.00 0.05 10.18
CA PRO A 35 6.12 0.56 11.23
C PRO A 35 5.70 2.03 11.04
N GLY A 36 6.33 2.77 10.16
CA GLY A 36 5.94 4.13 9.77
C GLY A 36 4.48 4.23 9.31
N TRP A 37 3.95 3.14 8.73
CA TRP A 37 2.53 3.08 8.35
C TRP A 37 1.58 3.16 9.55
N LEU A 38 1.93 2.62 10.71
CA LEU A 38 1.12 2.74 11.93
C LEU A 38 0.93 4.21 12.32
N PHE A 39 1.98 5.02 12.18
CA PHE A 39 1.91 6.46 12.42
C PHE A 39 1.14 7.19 11.32
N ALA A 40 1.41 6.88 10.04
CA ALA A 40 0.72 7.48 8.91
C ALA A 40 -0.80 7.24 8.95
N LEU A 41 -1.23 6.04 9.30
CA LEU A 41 -2.65 5.68 9.41
C LEU A 41 -3.30 6.30 10.65
N SER A 42 -2.59 6.37 11.77
CA SER A 42 -3.07 7.03 12.99
C SER A 42 -3.26 8.53 12.75
N ASP A 43 -2.24 9.21 12.23
CA ASP A 43 -2.25 10.67 12.06
C ASP A 43 -3.11 11.11 10.85
N GLY A 44 -3.19 10.25 9.82
CA GLY A 44 -3.92 10.52 8.58
C GLY A 44 -5.41 10.19 8.62
N LEU A 45 -5.78 9.13 9.33
CA LEU A 45 -7.15 8.59 9.34
C LEU A 45 -7.76 8.47 10.75
N GLY A 46 -6.96 8.63 11.81
CA GLY A 46 -7.41 8.51 13.20
C GLY A 46 -7.60 7.06 13.67
N HIS A 47 -6.90 6.10 13.05
CA HIS A 47 -6.93 4.71 13.51
C HIS A 47 -6.05 4.50 14.73
N THR A 48 -6.48 3.58 15.62
CA THR A 48 -5.64 3.21 16.76
C THR A 48 -4.64 2.15 16.32
N PRO A 49 -3.33 2.43 16.37
CA PRO A 49 -2.30 1.48 16.02
C PRO A 49 -2.04 0.49 17.16
N TYR A 50 -1.75 -0.76 16.78
CA TYR A 50 -1.24 -1.79 17.67
C TYR A 50 -0.04 -2.46 17.02
N LEU A 51 0.97 -2.80 17.82
CA LEU A 51 2.11 -3.57 17.41
C LEU A 51 2.30 -4.72 18.41
N LEU A 52 2.17 -5.95 17.95
CA LEU A 52 2.40 -7.14 18.75
C LEU A 52 3.84 -7.60 18.54
N GLU A 53 4.59 -7.75 19.63
CA GLU A 53 5.99 -8.20 19.63
C GLU A 53 6.09 -9.54 20.38
N ALA A 54 6.37 -10.61 19.66
CA ALA A 54 6.67 -11.92 20.26
C ALA A 54 8.13 -11.97 20.73
N ARG A 55 8.34 -12.39 21.97
CA ARG A 55 9.66 -12.54 22.59
C ARG A 55 9.87 -13.98 23.05
N ASP A 56 11.06 -14.49 22.83
CA ASP A 56 11.48 -15.77 23.38
C ASP A 56 11.79 -15.70 24.88
N ASP A 57 12.21 -16.80 25.47
CA ASP A 57 12.51 -16.89 26.90
C ASP A 57 13.78 -16.13 27.29
N SER A 58 14.63 -15.73 26.34
CA SER A 58 15.76 -14.84 26.54
C SER A 58 15.36 -13.35 26.52
N GLY A 59 14.11 -13.04 26.11
CA GLY A 59 13.60 -11.69 25.92
C GLY A 59 13.89 -11.11 24.53
N ALA A 60 14.51 -11.87 23.63
CA ALA A 60 14.76 -11.43 22.25
C ALA A 60 13.46 -11.40 21.44
N ALA A 61 13.31 -10.38 20.59
CA ALA A 61 12.17 -10.29 19.66
C ALA A 61 12.34 -11.31 18.53
N VAL A 62 11.36 -12.22 18.38
CA VAL A 62 11.35 -13.31 17.39
C VAL A 62 10.20 -13.21 16.40
N GLY A 63 9.34 -12.22 16.55
CA GLY A 63 8.25 -11.99 15.63
C GLY A 63 7.46 -10.72 15.93
N TRP A 64 6.76 -10.20 14.90
CA TRP A 64 6.00 -8.97 14.95
C TRP A 64 4.69 -9.09 14.17
N LEU A 65 3.66 -8.37 14.63
CA LEU A 65 2.39 -8.25 13.92
C LEU A 65 1.85 -6.82 14.09
N PRO A 66 1.98 -5.94 13.09
CA PRO A 66 1.37 -4.63 13.09
C PRO A 66 -0.13 -4.72 12.77
N LEU A 67 -0.96 -3.99 13.53
CA LEU A 67 -2.41 -3.98 13.40
C LEU A 67 -2.96 -2.56 13.47
N GLY A 68 -3.98 -2.26 12.69
CA GLY A 68 -4.80 -1.05 12.79
C GLY A 68 -6.20 -1.39 13.28
N TYR A 69 -6.65 -0.72 14.34
CA TYR A 69 -8.04 -0.81 14.76
C TYR A 69 -8.86 0.26 14.06
N VAL A 70 -9.76 -0.21 13.19
CA VAL A 70 -10.69 0.61 12.42
C VAL A 70 -12.03 0.63 13.14
N HIS A 71 -12.46 1.81 13.59
CA HIS A 71 -13.75 2.01 14.24
C HIS A 71 -14.64 2.94 13.42
N SER A 72 -15.82 2.45 13.06
CA SER A 72 -16.82 3.19 12.30
C SER A 72 -18.21 3.03 12.92
N LEU A 73 -18.92 4.13 13.03
CA LEU A 73 -20.34 4.11 13.45
C LEU A 73 -21.24 3.44 12.39
N LEU A 74 -20.85 3.53 11.09
CA LEU A 74 -21.63 2.97 9.99
C LEU A 74 -21.34 1.48 9.76
N PHE A 75 -20.06 1.08 9.83
CA PHE A 75 -19.63 -0.26 9.41
C PHE A 75 -19.29 -1.17 10.59
N GLY A 76 -18.94 -0.60 11.73
CA GLY A 76 -18.58 -1.35 12.93
C GLY A 76 -17.09 -1.25 13.25
N ARG A 77 -16.55 -2.30 13.87
CA ARG A 77 -15.20 -2.36 14.41
C ARG A 77 -14.41 -3.49 13.75
N PHE A 78 -13.19 -3.21 13.33
CA PHE A 78 -12.34 -4.17 12.64
C PHE A 78 -10.92 -4.06 13.15
N LEU A 79 -10.24 -5.20 13.28
CA LEU A 79 -8.82 -5.25 13.55
C LEU A 79 -8.11 -5.83 12.33
N VAL A 80 -7.21 -5.06 11.71
CA VAL A 80 -6.65 -5.42 10.41
C VAL A 80 -5.14 -5.23 10.41
N SER A 81 -4.41 -6.20 9.92
CA SER A 81 -2.97 -6.05 9.73
C SER A 81 -2.71 -5.08 8.58
N MET A 82 -2.29 -3.86 8.93
CA MET A 82 -2.02 -2.75 8.01
C MET A 82 -3.20 -2.46 7.06
N PRO A 83 -4.32 -1.87 7.57
CA PRO A 83 -5.45 -1.50 6.74
C PRO A 83 -5.03 -0.59 5.59
N TYR A 84 -5.71 -0.69 4.44
CA TYR A 84 -5.43 0.01 3.16
C TYR A 84 -4.15 -0.41 2.43
N LEU A 85 -3.28 -1.21 3.05
CA LEU A 85 -2.15 -1.84 2.37
C LEU A 85 -2.52 -3.23 1.84
N ASN A 86 -1.72 -3.71 0.91
CA ASN A 86 -1.94 -5.04 0.32
C ASN A 86 -1.38 -6.17 1.18
N VAL A 87 -0.35 -5.87 1.96
CA VAL A 87 0.36 -6.78 2.88
C VAL A 87 0.60 -6.09 4.22
N GLY A 88 0.99 -6.84 5.23
CA GLY A 88 1.27 -6.33 6.58
C GLY A 88 1.01 -7.36 7.69
N GLY A 89 0.93 -8.64 7.33
CA GLY A 89 0.65 -9.74 8.26
C GLY A 89 1.79 -10.07 9.22
N VAL A 90 1.76 -11.28 9.73
CA VAL A 90 2.74 -11.81 10.69
C VAL A 90 4.15 -11.80 10.09
N GLN A 91 5.10 -11.27 10.83
CA GLN A 91 6.53 -11.19 10.48
C GLN A 91 7.33 -12.07 11.42
N THR A 92 7.55 -13.32 11.06
CA THR A 92 8.39 -14.28 11.81
C THR A 92 8.73 -15.49 10.96
N ASP A 93 9.86 -16.13 11.22
CA ASP A 93 10.22 -17.45 10.69
C ASP A 93 9.88 -18.57 11.67
N SER A 94 9.56 -18.25 12.95
CA SER A 94 9.18 -19.24 13.94
C SER A 94 7.68 -19.58 13.85
N PRO A 95 7.32 -20.82 13.56
CA PRO A 95 5.91 -21.25 13.58
C PRO A 95 5.24 -21.03 14.93
N GLU A 96 5.98 -21.24 16.03
CA GLU A 96 5.50 -21.03 17.39
C GLU A 96 5.21 -19.56 17.67
N ALA A 97 6.12 -18.65 17.25
CA ALA A 97 5.89 -17.21 17.36
C ALA A 97 4.68 -16.76 16.52
N ALA A 98 4.49 -17.33 15.33
CA ALA A 98 3.33 -17.06 14.51
C ALA A 98 2.02 -17.42 15.22
N VAL A 99 1.94 -18.63 15.78
CA VAL A 99 0.76 -19.08 16.55
C VAL A 99 0.50 -18.15 17.73
N THR A 100 1.52 -17.82 18.51
CA THR A 100 1.38 -16.97 19.70
C THR A 100 0.95 -15.55 19.35
N LEU A 101 1.48 -14.97 18.25
CA LEU A 101 1.06 -13.66 17.73
C LEU A 101 -0.40 -13.67 17.25
N ILE A 102 -0.82 -14.72 16.55
CA ILE A 102 -2.19 -14.87 16.07
C ILE A 102 -3.17 -15.04 17.23
N ASP A 103 -2.83 -15.86 18.24
CA ASP A 103 -3.65 -16.01 19.44
C ASP A 103 -3.84 -14.67 20.15
N SER A 104 -2.75 -13.94 20.39
CA SER A 104 -2.80 -12.61 21.03
C SER A 104 -3.60 -11.59 20.20
N ALA A 105 -3.52 -11.66 18.87
CA ALA A 105 -4.31 -10.79 17.98
C ALA A 105 -5.81 -11.14 18.03
N CYS A 106 -6.18 -12.42 18.12
CA CYS A 106 -7.57 -12.87 18.32
C CYS A 106 -8.12 -12.37 19.66
N GLU A 107 -7.36 -12.52 20.76
CA GLU A 107 -7.74 -12.00 22.07
C GLU A 107 -7.89 -10.47 22.07
N LEU A 108 -7.01 -9.77 21.37
CA LEU A 108 -7.14 -8.32 21.19
C LEU A 108 -8.41 -7.97 20.41
N ALA A 109 -8.73 -8.70 19.34
CA ALA A 109 -9.97 -8.51 18.58
C ALA A 109 -11.22 -8.71 19.46
N ASP A 110 -11.19 -9.70 20.38
CA ASP A 110 -12.26 -9.95 21.34
C ASP A 110 -12.42 -8.78 22.33
N ARG A 111 -11.32 -8.33 22.93
CA ARG A 111 -11.33 -7.18 23.86
C ARG A 111 -11.85 -5.90 23.21
N LEU A 112 -11.47 -5.65 21.96
CA LEU A 112 -11.89 -4.48 21.17
C LEU A 112 -13.31 -4.65 20.59
N LYS A 113 -13.94 -5.82 20.75
CA LYS A 113 -15.22 -6.18 20.15
C LYS A 113 -15.24 -5.95 18.64
N ALA A 114 -14.11 -6.26 17.98
CA ALA A 114 -14.01 -6.20 16.52
C ALA A 114 -14.89 -7.29 15.88
N LYS A 115 -15.56 -7.00 14.78
CA LYS A 115 -16.34 -7.99 14.03
C LYS A 115 -15.48 -9.11 13.50
N PHE A 116 -14.27 -8.75 13.07
CA PHE A 116 -13.25 -9.72 12.64
C PHE A 116 -11.84 -9.16 12.86
N LEU A 117 -10.86 -10.09 12.92
CA LEU A 117 -9.46 -9.83 12.65
C LEU A 117 -9.16 -10.24 11.22
N GLU A 118 -8.45 -9.40 10.45
CA GLU A 118 -7.98 -9.70 9.09
C GLU A 118 -6.46 -9.62 9.05
N LEU A 119 -5.82 -10.73 8.67
CA LEU A 119 -4.37 -10.83 8.49
C LEU A 119 -4.03 -10.87 7.00
N ARG A 120 -3.28 -9.89 6.51
CA ARG A 120 -2.89 -9.72 5.10
C ARG A 120 -1.49 -10.26 4.87
N GLY A 121 -1.37 -11.50 4.44
CA GLY A 121 -0.09 -12.19 4.25
C GLY A 121 0.18 -12.62 2.81
N GLU A 122 1.43 -12.96 2.54
CA GLU A 122 1.87 -13.62 1.31
C GLU A 122 2.06 -15.13 1.49
N ARG A 123 1.97 -15.59 2.71
CA ARG A 123 1.87 -17.01 3.05
C ARG A 123 0.68 -17.25 3.99
N GLU A 124 0.17 -18.46 3.94
CA GLU A 124 -0.88 -18.91 4.83
C GLU A 124 -0.28 -19.42 6.14
N TYR A 125 -0.92 -19.05 7.25
CA TYR A 125 -0.61 -19.56 8.56
C TYR A 125 -1.72 -20.54 9.00
N PRO A 126 -1.43 -21.86 9.10
CA PRO A 126 -2.42 -22.80 9.63
C PRO A 126 -2.67 -22.47 11.10
N HIS A 127 -3.91 -22.08 11.41
CA HIS A 127 -4.31 -21.72 12.76
C HIS A 127 -5.80 -22.00 12.99
N PRO A 128 -6.21 -22.71 14.08
CA PRO A 128 -7.59 -23.16 14.26
C PRO A 128 -8.62 -22.03 14.41
N LYS A 129 -8.21 -20.84 14.88
CA LYS A 129 -9.08 -19.66 14.99
C LYS A 129 -9.25 -18.91 13.65
N LEU A 130 -8.37 -19.10 12.67
CA LEU A 130 -8.46 -18.46 11.35
C LEU A 130 -9.35 -19.33 10.44
N THR A 131 -10.65 -19.08 10.49
CA THR A 131 -11.68 -19.96 9.90
C THR A 131 -12.02 -19.66 8.45
N PHE A 132 -11.47 -18.59 7.89
CA PHE A 132 -11.72 -18.20 6.51
C PHE A 132 -10.47 -17.58 5.88
N THR A 133 -10.14 -17.95 4.63
CA THR A 133 -9.02 -17.44 3.86
C THR A 133 -9.49 -16.96 2.49
N ARG A 134 -9.11 -15.74 2.09
CA ARG A 134 -9.32 -15.22 0.73
C ARG A 134 -8.05 -15.36 -0.08
N THR A 135 -8.18 -15.96 -1.25
CA THR A 135 -7.09 -16.19 -2.21
C THR A 135 -7.42 -15.72 -3.63
N GLU A 136 -8.62 -15.15 -3.86
CA GLU A 136 -9.05 -14.71 -5.18
C GLU A 136 -8.27 -13.54 -5.77
N LYS A 137 -7.44 -12.87 -4.97
CA LYS A 137 -6.54 -11.81 -5.41
C LYS A 137 -5.09 -12.25 -5.34
N VAL A 138 -4.32 -11.77 -6.27
CA VAL A 138 -2.88 -12.00 -6.38
C VAL A 138 -2.12 -10.68 -6.46
N HIS A 139 -0.90 -10.64 -5.95
CA HIS A 139 0.04 -9.55 -6.20
C HIS A 139 0.57 -9.66 -7.63
N MET A 140 0.66 -8.54 -8.33
CA MET A 140 1.21 -8.51 -9.68
C MET A 140 2.59 -7.87 -9.64
N ARG A 141 3.65 -8.68 -9.78
CA ARG A 141 5.04 -8.25 -9.66
C ARG A 141 5.81 -8.42 -10.97
N LEU A 142 6.63 -7.43 -11.26
CA LEU A 142 7.56 -7.41 -12.38
C LEU A 142 8.99 -7.41 -11.85
N ALA A 143 9.80 -8.39 -12.25
CA ALA A 143 11.23 -8.30 -12.06
C ALA A 143 11.78 -7.18 -12.95
N LEU A 144 12.42 -6.18 -12.34
CA LEU A 144 13.00 -5.07 -13.07
C LEU A 144 14.37 -5.43 -13.61
N PRO A 145 14.67 -5.10 -14.89
CA PRO A 145 16.02 -5.18 -15.42
C PRO A 145 16.89 -4.04 -14.89
N GLU A 146 18.18 -4.09 -15.18
CA GLU A 146 19.13 -3.07 -14.72
C GLU A 146 19.00 -1.76 -15.48
N THR A 147 18.47 -1.79 -16.71
CA THR A 147 18.43 -0.63 -17.59
C THR A 147 17.01 -0.40 -18.18
N GLU A 148 16.74 0.87 -18.50
CA GLU A 148 15.52 1.29 -19.19
C GLU A 148 15.40 0.64 -20.59
N ASP A 149 16.52 0.49 -21.31
CA ASP A 149 16.54 -0.10 -22.65
C ASP A 149 16.15 -1.59 -22.63
N GLU A 150 16.60 -2.33 -21.64
CA GLU A 150 16.19 -3.73 -21.44
C GLU A 150 14.72 -3.83 -21.12
N LEU A 151 14.21 -2.95 -20.25
CA LEU A 151 12.77 -2.88 -19.95
C LEU A 151 11.98 -2.57 -21.22
N TRP A 152 12.40 -1.58 -22.02
CA TRP A 152 11.76 -1.21 -23.28
C TRP A 152 11.68 -2.37 -24.26
N LYS A 153 12.74 -3.18 -24.36
CA LYS A 153 12.75 -4.37 -25.21
C LYS A 153 11.84 -5.48 -24.71
N SER A 154 11.69 -5.61 -23.38
CA SER A 154 10.89 -6.68 -22.75
C SER A 154 9.38 -6.45 -22.85
N ILE A 155 8.90 -5.20 -22.88
CA ILE A 155 7.47 -4.88 -22.97
C ILE A 155 6.94 -5.07 -24.39
N GLY A 156 5.66 -5.50 -24.49
CA GLY A 156 5.00 -5.79 -25.76
C GLY A 156 4.82 -4.55 -26.65
N CYS A 157 4.73 -4.75 -27.97
CA CYS A 157 4.58 -3.67 -28.96
C CYS A 157 3.34 -2.80 -28.70
N LYS A 158 2.25 -3.39 -28.20
CA LYS A 158 1.03 -2.64 -27.84
C LYS A 158 1.30 -1.62 -26.74
N ALA A 159 2.01 -2.02 -25.66
CA ALA A 159 2.39 -1.11 -24.56
C ALA A 159 3.30 0.00 -25.08
N ARG A 160 4.36 -0.34 -25.85
CA ARG A 160 5.25 0.65 -26.46
C ARG A 160 4.52 1.67 -27.34
N ASN A 161 3.54 1.23 -28.13
CA ASN A 161 2.75 2.15 -28.97
C ASN A 161 1.88 3.11 -28.15
N GLN A 162 1.32 2.62 -27.04
CA GLN A 162 0.55 3.47 -26.12
C GLN A 162 1.44 4.48 -25.36
N ILE A 163 2.65 4.09 -24.96
CA ILE A 163 3.63 5.01 -24.36
C ILE A 163 4.00 6.11 -25.36
N ARG A 164 4.38 5.73 -26.61
CA ARG A 164 4.69 6.70 -27.66
C ARG A 164 3.53 7.65 -27.97
N LYS A 165 2.29 7.19 -27.80
CA LYS A 165 1.12 8.06 -27.95
C LYS A 165 1.08 9.12 -26.87
N GLY A 166 1.39 8.76 -25.61
CA GLY A 166 1.53 9.73 -24.51
C GLY A 166 2.65 10.74 -24.76
N GLU A 167 3.80 10.27 -25.27
CA GLU A 167 4.92 11.13 -25.64
C GLU A 167 4.53 12.12 -26.76
N LYS A 168 3.86 11.64 -27.82
CA LYS A 168 3.36 12.48 -28.92
C LYS A 168 2.28 13.48 -28.49
N ALA A 169 1.55 13.19 -27.42
CA ALA A 169 0.61 14.13 -26.80
C ALA A 169 1.31 15.20 -25.95
N ASN A 170 2.66 15.22 -25.93
CA ASN A 170 3.49 16.15 -25.16
C ASN A 170 3.15 16.15 -23.66
N LEU A 171 2.84 14.97 -23.12
CA LEU A 171 2.66 14.80 -21.67
C LEU A 171 4.02 14.95 -20.97
N THR A 172 4.02 15.64 -19.83
CA THR A 172 5.20 15.81 -18.99
C THR A 172 4.97 15.19 -17.62
N VAL A 173 6.03 14.87 -16.89
CA VAL A 173 5.92 14.31 -15.52
C VAL A 173 6.73 15.16 -14.55
N GLN A 174 6.17 15.45 -13.38
CA GLN A 174 6.86 16.02 -12.24
C GLN A 174 6.92 15.02 -11.10
N TRP A 175 8.03 15.05 -10.35
CA TRP A 175 8.34 14.15 -9.25
C TRP A 175 8.64 14.94 -7.98
N GLY A 176 8.29 14.38 -6.85
CA GLY A 176 8.63 14.92 -5.54
C GLY A 176 7.59 14.62 -4.47
N ASP A 177 7.65 15.41 -3.40
CA ASP A 177 6.80 15.28 -2.22
C ASP A 177 6.30 16.64 -1.69
N SER A 178 6.36 17.69 -2.52
CA SER A 178 5.85 19.01 -2.15
C SER A 178 4.34 19.01 -1.94
N ASP A 179 3.85 19.92 -1.10
CA ASP A 179 2.41 20.07 -0.84
C ASP A 179 1.62 20.35 -2.12
N GLN A 180 2.19 21.08 -3.08
CA GLN A 180 1.56 21.34 -4.38
C GLN A 180 1.41 20.04 -5.17
N LEU A 181 2.49 19.26 -5.29
CA LEU A 181 2.46 18.00 -6.06
C LEU A 181 1.51 16.97 -5.45
N ILE A 182 1.46 16.90 -4.11
CA ILE A 182 0.48 16.05 -3.39
C ILE A 182 -0.95 16.56 -3.66
N SER A 183 -1.17 17.87 -3.74
CA SER A 183 -2.49 18.44 -4.08
C SER A 183 -2.91 18.09 -5.50
N ASP A 184 -2.01 18.18 -6.47
CA ASP A 184 -2.29 17.85 -7.87
C ASP A 184 -2.54 16.36 -8.05
N PHE A 185 -1.74 15.51 -7.40
CA PHE A 185 -2.01 14.06 -7.31
C PHE A 185 -3.39 13.78 -6.71
N TYR A 186 -3.72 14.45 -5.60
CA TYR A 186 -5.00 14.24 -4.91
C TYR A 186 -6.19 14.70 -5.75
N GLU A 187 -6.06 15.73 -6.56
CA GLU A 187 -7.09 16.16 -7.52
C GLU A 187 -7.44 15.02 -8.48
N ILE A 188 -6.41 14.40 -9.10
CA ILE A 188 -6.59 13.26 -10.02
C ILE A 188 -7.22 12.08 -9.28
N PHE A 189 -6.68 11.77 -8.10
CA PHE A 189 -7.12 10.65 -7.27
C PHE A 189 -8.60 10.79 -6.89
N ALA A 190 -9.02 11.98 -6.46
CA ALA A 190 -10.40 12.24 -6.05
C ALA A 190 -11.39 12.11 -7.22
N VAL A 191 -11.03 12.60 -8.41
CA VAL A 191 -11.85 12.43 -9.63
C VAL A 191 -11.99 10.95 -9.96
N ASN A 192 -10.88 10.21 -9.97
CA ASN A 192 -10.90 8.79 -10.30
C ASN A 192 -11.70 7.96 -9.28
N MET A 193 -11.54 8.23 -7.99
CA MET A 193 -12.29 7.51 -6.93
C MET A 193 -13.79 7.78 -7.04
N ARG A 194 -14.21 9.04 -7.31
CA ARG A 194 -15.62 9.36 -7.60
C ARG A 194 -16.12 8.58 -8.80
N ASP A 195 -15.36 8.52 -9.90
CA ASP A 195 -15.74 7.82 -11.13
C ASP A 195 -15.83 6.30 -10.96
N LEU A 196 -15.06 5.73 -10.02
CA LEU A 196 -15.14 4.33 -9.62
C LEU A 196 -16.30 4.06 -8.65
N GLY A 197 -16.93 5.09 -8.07
CA GLY A 197 -17.98 4.95 -7.06
C GLY A 197 -17.44 4.63 -5.67
N THR A 198 -16.18 4.94 -5.41
CA THR A 198 -15.49 4.69 -4.13
C THR A 198 -15.25 6.00 -3.40
N PRO A 199 -15.55 6.11 -2.09
CA PRO A 199 -15.19 7.27 -1.30
C PRO A 199 -13.68 7.49 -1.27
N VAL A 200 -13.27 8.75 -1.34
CA VAL A 200 -11.85 9.15 -1.37
C VAL A 200 -11.31 9.35 0.05
N TYR A 201 -10.04 9.00 0.29
CA TYR A 201 -9.33 9.35 1.52
C TYR A 201 -9.16 10.87 1.67
N SER A 202 -8.85 11.32 2.89
CA SER A 202 -8.40 12.70 3.11
C SER A 202 -7.03 12.91 2.45
N ILE A 203 -6.79 14.09 1.90
CA ILE A 203 -5.45 14.50 1.46
C ILE A 203 -4.43 14.41 2.59
N ASN A 204 -4.89 14.57 3.84
CA ASN A 204 -4.04 14.45 5.02
C ASN A 204 -3.36 13.08 5.11
N LEU A 205 -4.01 11.99 4.67
CA LEU A 205 -3.36 10.68 4.63
C LEU A 205 -2.05 10.71 3.83
N PHE A 206 -2.07 11.28 2.63
CA PHE A 206 -0.89 11.35 1.76
C PHE A 206 0.21 12.26 2.35
N LYS A 207 -0.17 13.36 3.01
CA LYS A 207 0.75 14.21 3.75
C LYS A 207 1.39 13.48 4.93
N GLN A 208 0.61 12.68 5.67
CA GLN A 208 1.13 11.91 6.79
C GLN A 208 1.99 10.73 6.33
N ILE A 209 1.70 10.10 5.19
CA ILE A 209 2.59 9.12 4.57
C ILE A 209 3.95 9.77 4.25
N ARG A 210 3.97 10.93 3.56
CA ARG A 210 5.20 11.68 3.34
C ARG A 210 5.95 11.95 4.65
N ASN A 211 5.24 12.47 5.66
CA ASN A 211 5.86 12.83 6.94
C ASN A 211 6.41 11.63 7.70
N ALA A 212 5.82 10.44 7.54
CA ALA A 212 6.29 9.23 8.19
C ALA A 212 7.55 8.65 7.53
N PHE A 213 7.76 8.89 6.23
CA PHE A 213 8.79 8.19 5.46
C PHE A 213 9.86 9.10 4.83
N ASN A 214 9.64 10.42 4.79
CA ASN A 214 10.58 11.36 4.17
C ASN A 214 11.12 12.38 5.18
N ARG A 215 11.31 11.99 6.46
CA ARG A 215 11.87 12.88 7.48
C ARG A 215 13.34 13.19 7.19
N PRO A 216 13.78 14.44 7.40
CA PRO A 216 15.19 14.80 7.22
C PRO A 216 16.15 13.96 8.07
N GLU A 217 15.78 13.68 9.33
CA GLU A 217 16.57 12.88 10.26
C GLU A 217 16.70 11.40 9.88
N ASP A 218 15.70 10.84 9.18
CA ASP A 218 15.73 9.45 8.73
C ASP A 218 16.51 9.28 7.41
N ARG A 219 16.76 10.37 6.69
CA ARG A 219 17.44 10.36 5.39
C ARG A 219 18.92 9.97 5.48
N ASP A 220 19.57 10.29 6.60
CA ASP A 220 21.01 10.05 6.78
C ASP A 220 21.32 8.71 7.46
N SER A 221 20.35 8.10 8.15
CA SER A 221 20.57 6.87 8.95
C SER A 221 20.26 5.56 8.21
N PHE A 222 19.50 5.61 7.11
CA PHE A 222 19.05 4.41 6.39
C PHE A 222 19.81 4.12 5.09
N PHE A 223 20.54 5.09 4.56
CA PHE A 223 21.29 4.93 3.31
C PHE A 223 22.75 5.20 3.58
N ASP A 224 23.63 4.35 3.05
CA ASP A 224 25.02 4.74 2.87
C ASP A 224 25.02 5.99 1.95
N ALA A 225 25.10 7.14 2.60
CA ALA A 225 24.81 8.45 2.03
C ALA A 225 25.70 8.80 0.81
N ALA A 226 26.79 8.03 0.62
CA ALA A 226 27.76 8.24 -0.46
C ALA A 226 27.37 7.58 -1.80
N ALA A 227 26.47 6.57 -1.80
CA ALA A 227 26.24 5.73 -2.97
C ALA A 227 25.04 6.16 -3.84
N LEU A 228 24.10 6.98 -3.32
CA LEU A 228 22.91 7.39 -4.05
C LEU A 228 22.75 8.94 -4.08
N PRO A 229 22.26 9.53 -5.20
CA PRO A 229 21.97 10.96 -5.24
C PRO A 229 20.91 11.33 -4.20
N TYR A 230 20.94 12.56 -3.68
CA TYR A 230 20.04 13.07 -2.61
C TYR A 230 18.54 12.82 -2.89
N SER A 231 18.13 12.91 -4.17
CA SER A 231 16.77 12.60 -4.62
C SER A 231 16.37 11.13 -4.44
N ALA A 232 17.36 10.22 -4.39
CA ALA A 232 17.14 8.78 -4.20
C ALA A 232 16.98 8.35 -2.73
N ARG A 233 17.03 9.31 -1.80
CA ARG A 233 16.88 9.06 -0.35
C ARG A 233 15.44 9.20 0.16
N GLN A 234 14.50 9.51 -0.72
CA GLN A 234 13.08 9.60 -0.37
C GLN A 234 12.42 8.23 -0.54
N SER A 235 11.94 7.66 0.58
CA SER A 235 11.23 6.38 0.57
C SER A 235 9.84 6.46 -0.09
N VAL A 236 9.27 7.67 -0.21
CA VAL A 236 7.97 7.91 -0.87
C VAL A 236 8.10 9.07 -1.85
N GLN A 237 7.64 8.86 -3.09
CA GLN A 237 7.54 9.92 -4.09
C GLN A 237 6.20 9.91 -4.80
N PHE A 238 5.74 11.11 -5.14
CA PHE A 238 4.59 11.32 -5.99
C PHE A 238 5.04 11.66 -7.41
N ALA A 239 4.36 11.07 -8.39
CA ALA A 239 4.48 11.41 -9.80
C ALA A 239 3.18 12.04 -10.25
N VAL A 240 3.23 13.18 -10.93
CA VAL A 240 2.07 13.79 -11.58
C VAL A 240 2.40 14.05 -13.04
N VAL A 241 1.58 13.50 -13.90
CA VAL A 241 1.61 13.72 -15.35
C VAL A 241 0.72 14.89 -15.69
N TYR A 242 1.25 15.82 -16.43
CA TYR A 242 0.54 17.03 -16.88
C TYR A 242 0.32 17.01 -18.40
N SER A 243 -0.83 17.52 -18.81
CA SER A 243 -1.10 17.83 -20.22
C SER A 243 -0.29 19.06 -20.70
N PRO A 244 -0.22 19.33 -22.00
CA PRO A 244 0.42 20.56 -22.52
C PRO A 244 -0.18 21.86 -21.99
N SER A 245 -1.45 21.83 -21.56
CA SER A 245 -2.11 22.99 -20.92
C SER A 245 -1.78 23.15 -19.43
N GLY A 246 -0.93 22.29 -18.87
CA GLY A 246 -0.59 22.29 -17.43
C GLY A 246 -1.63 21.62 -16.53
N GLU A 247 -2.65 20.96 -17.11
CA GLU A 247 -3.64 20.27 -16.28
C GLU A 247 -3.13 18.91 -15.79
N PRO A 248 -3.28 18.57 -14.48
CA PRO A 248 -2.97 17.24 -13.94
C PRO A 248 -3.84 16.15 -14.59
N ALA A 249 -3.21 15.20 -15.28
CA ALA A 249 -3.86 14.17 -16.09
C ALA A 249 -3.86 12.77 -15.43
N ALA A 250 -2.69 12.34 -14.94
CA ALA A 250 -2.51 11.07 -14.26
C ALA A 250 -1.50 11.23 -13.11
N GLY A 251 -1.61 10.43 -12.05
CA GLY A 251 -0.70 10.51 -10.92
C GLY A 251 -0.56 9.19 -10.19
N GLY A 252 0.60 8.98 -9.59
CA GLY A 252 0.94 7.81 -8.81
C GLY A 252 1.80 8.15 -7.60
N MET A 253 1.72 7.31 -6.57
CA MET A 253 2.61 7.32 -5.43
C MET A 253 3.46 6.06 -5.47
N LEU A 254 4.78 6.19 -5.39
CA LEU A 254 5.72 5.09 -5.21
C LEU A 254 6.21 5.04 -3.77
N THR A 255 6.34 3.82 -3.27
CA THR A 255 7.02 3.52 -2.01
C THR A 255 8.21 2.62 -2.32
N PHE A 256 9.42 3.13 -2.10
CA PHE A 256 10.66 2.43 -2.46
C PHE A 256 11.12 1.52 -1.33
N GLY A 257 11.55 0.31 -1.69
CA GLY A 257 12.17 -0.61 -0.75
C GLY A 257 13.49 -0.04 -0.22
N THR A 258 13.70 -0.19 1.08
CA THR A 258 14.93 0.27 1.74
C THR A 258 16.09 -0.67 1.41
N PRO A 259 17.25 -0.18 0.96
CA PRO A 259 18.44 -1.00 0.80
C PRO A 259 18.82 -1.66 2.13
N GLY A 260 18.80 -2.97 2.13
CA GLY A 260 19.18 -3.79 3.28
C GLY A 260 20.56 -4.41 3.11
N VAL A 261 20.73 -5.61 3.66
CA VAL A 261 21.94 -6.41 3.49
C VAL A 261 22.17 -6.66 1.99
N SER A 262 23.45 -6.69 1.57
CA SER A 262 23.85 -6.98 0.19
C SER A 262 23.14 -8.23 -0.35
N GLY A 263 22.51 -8.12 -1.51
CA GLY A 263 21.74 -9.19 -2.14
C GLY A 263 20.24 -9.20 -1.79
N SER A 264 19.74 -8.27 -0.95
CA SER A 264 18.31 -8.14 -0.66
C SER A 264 17.52 -7.75 -1.92
N ARG A 265 16.31 -8.30 -2.05
CA ARG A 265 15.38 -7.93 -3.12
C ARG A 265 14.75 -6.57 -2.79
N LEU A 266 15.11 -5.54 -3.54
CA LEU A 266 14.52 -4.21 -3.39
C LEU A 266 13.16 -4.16 -4.11
N THR A 267 12.08 -4.02 -3.35
CA THR A 267 10.73 -3.98 -3.89
C THR A 267 10.16 -2.57 -3.79
N VAL A 268 9.85 -1.98 -4.95
CA VAL A 268 9.07 -0.75 -5.02
C VAL A 268 7.60 -1.11 -5.23
N GLU A 269 6.71 -0.40 -4.54
CA GLU A 269 5.26 -0.61 -4.64
C GLU A 269 4.57 0.66 -5.17
N VAL A 270 3.41 0.45 -5.81
CA VAL A 270 2.48 1.50 -6.24
C VAL A 270 1.18 1.40 -5.43
N PRO A 271 1.13 1.95 -4.21
CA PRO A 271 -0.08 1.90 -3.38
C PRO A 271 -1.27 2.62 -4.00
N SER A 272 -1.01 3.69 -4.75
CA SER A 272 -2.06 4.49 -5.39
C SER A 272 -1.60 4.99 -6.74
N ALA A 273 -2.42 4.75 -7.78
CA ALA A 273 -2.27 5.36 -9.10
C ALA A 273 -3.65 5.65 -9.69
N SER A 274 -3.79 6.76 -10.38
CA SER A 274 -5.05 7.25 -10.94
C SER A 274 -4.83 8.01 -12.24
N CYS A 275 -5.86 8.02 -13.10
CA CYS A 275 -5.88 8.78 -14.32
C CYS A 275 -7.29 9.36 -14.54
N LYS A 276 -7.39 10.62 -14.92
CA LYS A 276 -8.66 11.23 -15.32
C LYS A 276 -9.09 10.66 -16.68
N ARG A 277 -10.32 10.20 -16.79
CA ARG A 277 -10.85 9.50 -17.99
C ARG A 277 -10.71 10.29 -19.28
N LYS A 278 -10.79 11.63 -19.21
CA LYS A 278 -10.66 12.49 -20.39
C LYS A 278 -9.29 12.39 -21.08
N PHE A 279 -8.25 11.94 -20.37
CA PHE A 279 -6.90 11.72 -20.91
C PHE A 279 -6.62 10.26 -21.32
N ASN A 280 -7.66 9.41 -21.35
CA ASN A 280 -7.49 8.03 -21.83
C ASN A 280 -7.12 7.98 -23.33
N ALA A 281 -7.63 8.94 -24.13
CA ALA A 281 -7.27 9.05 -25.53
C ALA A 281 -5.78 9.34 -25.73
N ASP A 282 -5.15 10.07 -24.83
CA ASP A 282 -3.72 10.41 -24.85
C ASP A 282 -2.84 9.35 -24.19
N CYS A 283 -3.44 8.25 -23.75
CA CYS A 283 -2.74 7.17 -23.03
C CYS A 283 -1.98 7.63 -21.79
N ALA A 284 -2.48 8.65 -21.06
CA ALA A 284 -1.79 9.23 -19.89
C ALA A 284 -1.49 8.21 -18.80
N ASN A 285 -2.36 7.20 -18.61
CA ASN A 285 -2.10 6.11 -17.65
C ASN A 285 -0.90 5.23 -18.07
N MET A 286 -0.75 4.94 -19.37
CA MET A 286 0.39 4.17 -19.87
C MET A 286 1.68 4.97 -19.78
N PHE A 287 1.63 6.26 -20.10
CA PHE A 287 2.76 7.17 -19.91
C PHE A 287 3.18 7.26 -18.44
N LEU A 288 2.21 7.41 -17.51
CA LEU A 288 2.48 7.40 -16.07
C LEU A 288 3.24 6.12 -15.67
N TYR A 289 2.68 4.93 -15.95
CA TYR A 289 3.31 3.68 -15.52
C TYR A 289 4.71 3.48 -16.12
N TRP A 290 4.93 3.93 -17.36
CA TRP A 290 6.27 3.94 -17.95
C TRP A 290 7.24 4.79 -17.12
N GLN A 291 6.83 6.00 -16.72
CA GLN A 291 7.64 6.87 -15.86
C GLN A 291 7.89 6.26 -14.48
N LEU A 292 6.87 5.60 -13.89
CA LEU A 292 7.02 4.91 -12.60
C LEU A 292 8.08 3.79 -12.68
N LEU A 293 8.04 2.98 -13.74
CA LEU A 293 8.99 1.90 -13.96
C LEU A 293 10.42 2.42 -14.20
N LYS A 294 10.58 3.48 -15.00
CA LYS A 294 11.89 4.13 -15.21
C LYS A 294 12.47 4.64 -13.89
N LYS A 295 11.67 5.36 -13.09
CA LYS A 295 12.10 5.87 -11.78
C LYS A 295 12.51 4.73 -10.86
N SER A 296 11.85 3.59 -10.92
CA SER A 296 12.18 2.42 -10.11
C SER A 296 13.54 1.82 -10.49
N ILE A 297 13.88 1.77 -11.78
CA ILE A 297 15.21 1.35 -12.26
C ILE A 297 16.29 2.36 -11.83
N GLU A 298 16.03 3.66 -11.97
CA GLU A 298 16.93 4.73 -11.50
C GLU A 298 17.26 4.56 -10.02
N TYR A 299 16.29 4.16 -9.19
CA TYR A 299 16.42 3.87 -7.75
C TYR A 299 16.91 2.45 -7.45
N LYS A 300 17.45 1.75 -8.46
CA LYS A 300 18.03 0.40 -8.30
C LYS A 300 17.09 -0.64 -7.66
N GLN A 301 15.81 -0.44 -7.82
CA GLN A 301 14.82 -1.43 -7.37
C GLN A 301 14.87 -2.65 -8.29
N THR A 302 14.71 -3.86 -7.71
CA THR A 302 14.79 -5.12 -8.46
C THR A 302 13.42 -5.72 -8.76
N THR A 303 12.39 -5.25 -8.05
CA THR A 303 11.01 -5.71 -8.22
C THR A 303 10.04 -4.53 -8.17
N PHE A 304 9.11 -4.47 -9.13
CA PHE A 304 8.00 -3.52 -9.13
C PHE A 304 6.70 -4.26 -8.81
N ASP A 305 6.08 -3.91 -7.67
CA ASP A 305 4.77 -4.45 -7.27
C ASP A 305 3.66 -3.49 -7.70
N PHE A 306 2.87 -3.91 -8.69
CA PHE A 306 1.69 -3.19 -9.15
C PHE A 306 0.52 -3.27 -8.15
N GLY A 307 0.67 -3.94 -7.03
CA GLY A 307 -0.39 -4.24 -6.08
C GLY A 307 -1.31 -5.37 -6.54
N ARG A 308 -2.36 -5.61 -5.75
CA ARG A 308 -3.27 -6.75 -5.94
C ARG A 308 -4.21 -6.57 -7.12
N SER A 309 -4.59 -7.70 -7.71
CA SER A 309 -5.66 -7.80 -8.71
C SER A 309 -6.44 -9.10 -8.54
N THR A 310 -7.72 -9.07 -8.83
CA THR A 310 -8.49 -10.31 -9.03
C THR A 310 -8.02 -10.95 -10.33
N VAL A 311 -7.77 -12.25 -10.29
CA VAL A 311 -7.34 -13.02 -11.48
C VAL A 311 -8.31 -12.76 -12.64
N ASP A 312 -7.77 -12.61 -13.83
CA ASP A 312 -8.49 -12.35 -15.10
C ASP A 312 -9.28 -11.03 -15.18
N SER A 313 -9.24 -10.19 -14.15
CA SER A 313 -9.85 -8.85 -14.20
C SER A 313 -9.15 -7.92 -15.20
N SER A 314 -9.80 -6.80 -15.54
CA SER A 314 -9.18 -5.77 -16.40
C SER A 314 -7.88 -5.20 -15.80
N THR A 315 -7.82 -5.06 -14.48
CA THR A 315 -6.61 -4.61 -13.76
C THR A 315 -5.49 -5.66 -13.79
N TYR A 316 -5.84 -6.95 -13.70
CA TYR A 316 -4.88 -8.05 -13.90
C TYR A 316 -4.26 -8.00 -15.30
N LYS A 317 -5.11 -7.93 -16.35
CA LYS A 317 -4.67 -7.86 -17.74
C LYS A 317 -3.83 -6.61 -18.03
N PHE A 318 -4.20 -5.47 -17.44
CA PHE A 318 -3.41 -4.24 -17.52
C PHE A 318 -2.00 -4.43 -16.96
N LYS A 319 -1.86 -5.08 -15.79
CA LYS A 319 -0.55 -5.32 -15.16
C LYS A 319 0.26 -6.39 -15.92
N ALA A 320 -0.40 -7.45 -16.37
CA ALA A 320 0.23 -8.52 -17.15
C ALA A 320 0.82 -8.03 -18.50
N GLN A 321 0.25 -6.99 -19.12
CA GLN A 321 0.81 -6.44 -20.38
C GLN A 321 2.21 -5.81 -20.21
N TRP A 322 2.60 -5.46 -18.94
CA TRP A 322 3.94 -4.99 -18.61
C TRP A 322 4.92 -6.13 -18.32
N GLY A 323 4.47 -7.39 -18.34
CA GLY A 323 5.24 -8.56 -17.98
C GLY A 323 5.13 -8.96 -16.51
N ALA A 324 4.25 -8.30 -15.74
CA ALA A 324 4.04 -8.66 -14.34
C ALA A 324 3.42 -10.06 -14.21
N LYS A 325 3.92 -10.83 -13.23
CA LYS A 325 3.47 -12.18 -12.91
C LYS A 325 2.66 -12.19 -11.62
N PRO A 326 1.69 -13.11 -11.47
CA PRO A 326 0.90 -13.24 -10.24
C PRO A 326 1.71 -13.94 -9.15
N PHE A 327 1.59 -13.43 -7.92
CA PHE A 327 2.10 -14.03 -6.67
C PHE A 327 0.94 -14.20 -5.70
N PRO A 328 0.91 -15.27 -4.92
CA PRO A 328 -0.17 -15.56 -3.99
C PRO A 328 -0.37 -14.44 -2.96
N SER A 329 -1.63 -14.25 -2.54
CA SER A 329 -2.01 -13.38 -1.43
C SER A 329 -3.01 -14.15 -0.57
N PHE A 330 -2.74 -14.24 0.73
CA PHE A 330 -3.57 -14.93 1.70
C PHE A 330 -4.10 -13.92 2.71
N TRP A 331 -5.39 -13.63 2.60
CA TRP A 331 -6.06 -12.80 3.60
C TRP A 331 -6.86 -13.73 4.50
N GLN A 332 -6.35 -13.94 5.72
CA GLN A 332 -6.92 -14.86 6.69
C GLN A 332 -7.74 -14.11 7.74
N TYR A 333 -8.84 -14.72 8.18
CA TYR A 333 -9.79 -14.07 9.05
C TYR A 333 -10.09 -14.89 10.30
N TYR A 334 -10.08 -14.21 11.45
CA TYR A 334 -10.77 -14.63 12.65
C TYR A 334 -12.11 -13.91 12.69
N LEU A 335 -13.21 -14.67 12.53
CA LEU A 335 -14.58 -14.16 12.44
C LEU A 335 -15.29 -14.29 13.78
N ARG A 336 -15.93 -13.20 14.22
CA ARG A 336 -16.73 -13.17 15.47
C ARG A 336 -18.22 -13.16 15.14
N GLY A 337 -18.74 -14.28 14.62
CA GLY A 337 -20.17 -14.44 14.30
C GLY A 337 -20.64 -13.53 13.17
N THR A 338 -19.75 -13.14 12.26
CA THR A 338 -20.06 -12.26 11.11
C THR A 338 -19.74 -12.96 9.80
N ASP A 339 -20.42 -12.55 8.74
CA ASP A 339 -20.11 -12.98 7.37
C ASP A 339 -18.79 -12.33 6.92
N PRO A 340 -17.81 -13.11 6.40
CA PRO A 340 -16.58 -12.57 5.85
C PRO A 340 -16.81 -11.59 4.69
N ASP A 341 -17.94 -11.69 4.01
CA ASP A 341 -18.32 -10.82 2.89
C ASP A 341 -19.13 -9.58 3.29
N CYS A 342 -19.35 -9.35 4.59
CA CYS A 342 -20.17 -8.23 5.09
C CYS A 342 -19.69 -6.83 4.65
N MET A 343 -18.41 -6.71 4.23
CA MET A 343 -17.80 -5.47 3.75
C MET A 343 -17.61 -5.42 2.23
N ARG A 344 -18.10 -6.42 1.49
CA ARG A 344 -17.95 -6.45 0.02
C ARG A 344 -19.05 -5.61 -0.65
N PRO A 345 -18.67 -4.62 -1.49
CA PRO A 345 -19.64 -3.76 -2.20
C PRO A 345 -20.56 -4.52 -3.15
N ASP A 346 -20.07 -5.62 -3.75
CA ASP A 346 -20.81 -6.45 -4.70
C ASP A 346 -21.88 -7.35 -4.04
N LYS A 347 -21.70 -7.67 -2.76
CA LYS A 347 -22.65 -8.51 -2.00
C LYS A 347 -23.56 -7.72 -1.03
N GLY A 348 -23.20 -6.50 -0.68
CA GLY A 348 -23.84 -5.70 0.37
C GLY A 348 -25.00 -4.81 -0.06
N GLY A 349 -25.53 -4.91 -1.29
CA GLY A 349 -26.63 -4.03 -1.76
C GLY A 349 -26.21 -2.57 -2.04
N TYR A 350 -24.92 -2.27 -2.07
CA TYR A 350 -24.40 -0.90 -2.24
C TYR A 350 -24.49 -0.37 -3.69
N GLY A 351 -24.98 -1.15 -4.66
CA GLY A 351 -24.98 -0.80 -6.08
C GLY A 351 -25.68 0.53 -6.41
N LEU A 352 -26.78 0.85 -5.70
CA LEU A 352 -27.46 2.15 -5.86
C LEU A 352 -26.59 3.29 -5.30
N ALA A 353 -26.04 3.11 -4.11
CA ALA A 353 -25.16 4.10 -3.49
C ALA A 353 -23.94 4.41 -4.35
N VAL A 354 -23.30 3.39 -4.95
CA VAL A 354 -22.20 3.53 -5.91
C VAL A 354 -22.63 4.37 -7.13
N ARG A 355 -23.80 4.09 -7.74
CA ARG A 355 -24.32 4.86 -8.89
C ARG A 355 -24.62 6.32 -8.54
N VAL A 356 -25.18 6.56 -7.36
CA VAL A 356 -25.43 7.92 -6.86
C VAL A 356 -24.10 8.63 -6.64
N TRP A 357 -23.14 7.96 -5.97
CA TRP A 357 -21.80 8.51 -5.72
C TRP A 357 -21.09 8.96 -6.99
N GLN A 358 -21.15 8.17 -8.05
CA GLN A 358 -20.55 8.48 -9.34
C GLN A 358 -21.09 9.75 -10.01
N LYS A 359 -22.29 10.18 -9.63
CA LYS A 359 -22.95 11.39 -10.16
C LYS A 359 -22.71 12.64 -9.31
N LEU A 360 -22.16 12.48 -8.09
CA LEU A 360 -21.91 13.62 -7.22
C LEU A 360 -20.79 14.52 -7.76
N PRO A 361 -20.85 15.84 -7.53
CA PRO A 361 -19.72 16.71 -7.79
C PRO A 361 -18.48 16.32 -6.98
N VAL A 362 -17.28 16.44 -7.56
CA VAL A 362 -16.03 16.02 -6.90
C VAL A 362 -15.80 16.75 -5.58
N TRP A 363 -16.13 18.06 -5.51
CA TRP A 363 -15.98 18.80 -4.26
C TRP A 363 -16.79 18.20 -3.11
N LEU A 364 -18.00 17.69 -3.39
CA LEU A 364 -18.85 17.06 -2.39
C LEU A 364 -18.30 15.70 -1.96
N THR A 365 -17.83 14.88 -2.94
CA THR A 365 -17.21 13.58 -2.60
C THR A 365 -15.91 13.74 -1.83
N ARG A 366 -15.15 14.83 -2.04
CA ARG A 366 -13.97 15.19 -1.24
C ARG A 366 -14.32 15.61 0.19
N LEU A 367 -15.48 16.23 0.39
CA LEU A 367 -15.94 16.67 1.71
C LEU A 367 -16.42 15.49 2.57
N ILE A 368 -17.28 14.63 2.02
CA ILE A 368 -17.93 13.56 2.78
C ILE A 368 -17.20 12.21 2.70
N GLY A 369 -16.43 11.97 1.63
CA GLY A 369 -15.69 10.72 1.39
C GLY A 369 -14.77 10.30 2.51
N PRO A 370 -13.92 11.18 3.07
CA PRO A 370 -13.01 10.85 4.15
C PRO A 370 -13.70 10.29 5.40
N GLY A 371 -14.90 10.81 5.73
CA GLY A 371 -15.70 10.30 6.85
C GLY A 371 -16.20 8.88 6.65
N ILE A 372 -16.45 8.49 5.39
CA ILE A 372 -16.96 7.16 5.03
C ILE A 372 -15.80 6.17 4.90
N VAL A 373 -14.79 6.50 4.07
CA VAL A 373 -13.73 5.55 3.69
C VAL A 373 -12.86 5.12 4.87
N LYS A 374 -12.63 5.99 5.85
CA LYS A 374 -11.89 5.64 7.06
C LYS A 374 -12.54 4.52 7.88
N GLY A 375 -13.81 4.21 7.63
CA GLY A 375 -14.52 3.11 8.28
C GLY A 375 -14.52 1.80 7.51
N ILE A 376 -13.89 1.77 6.33
CA ILE A 376 -13.82 0.59 5.43
C ILE A 376 -12.36 0.13 5.42
N PRO A 377 -12.02 -1.02 6.03
CA PRO A 377 -10.65 -1.49 6.18
C PRO A 377 -10.01 -1.97 4.87
#